data_d983ec3a415f67a6647b77e78cbd3a8f
#
_entry.id   d983ec3a415f67a6647b77e78cbd3a8f
#
_cell.length_a   1.000
_cell.length_b   1.000
_cell.length_c   1.000
_cell.angle_alpha   90.00
_cell.angle_beta   90.00
_cell.angle_gamma   90.00
#
_symmetry.space_group_name_H-M   'P 1'
#
loop_
_entity.id
_entity.type
_entity.pdbx_description
1 polymer ?
#
loop_
_entity_poly.entity_id
_entity_poly.type
_entity_poly.pdbx_seq_one_letter_code
_entity_poly.pdbx_strand_id
1 'polypeptide(L)'
;MIKQVTFEKTTYNELPFKYEAGTPNIEGAIVLAAAFDWIDEIGLGAIGVHEDHLLDLATEAIKEIDGVKIYGTAEKKSAVLSFNIAGIHHYDLGTLMDQMGVAVRTGHHCCQPLMARYGIQGTVRASFAVYNTEEDVASLISAIKKSKMMLS
;
A
#
# COMPACT_ATOMS: atom_id res chain seq x y z
N MET A 1 21.23 -21.93 -10.19
CA MET A 1 20.86 -23.24 -10.79
C MET A 1 21.99 -24.25 -10.59
N ILE A 2 21.63 -25.53 -10.56
CA ILE A 2 22.58 -26.67 -10.51
C ILE A 2 23.39 -26.71 -11.80
N LYS A 3 24.71 -26.98 -11.68
CA LYS A 3 25.62 -27.22 -12.83
C LYS A 3 25.71 -28.71 -13.15
N GLN A 4 25.86 -29.55 -12.11
CA GLN A 4 25.99 -30.99 -12.25
C GLN A 4 25.50 -31.70 -11.01
N VAL A 5 24.84 -32.84 -11.17
CA VAL A 5 24.41 -33.76 -10.10
C VAL A 5 24.99 -35.12 -10.35
N THR A 6 25.63 -35.69 -9.36
CA THR A 6 26.04 -37.12 -9.32
C THR A 6 25.47 -37.74 -8.02
N PHE A 7 25.63 -39.04 -7.83
CA PHE A 7 25.24 -39.67 -6.57
C PHE A 7 26.02 -39.19 -5.36
N GLU A 8 27.26 -38.72 -5.59
CA GLU A 8 28.18 -38.32 -4.53
C GLU A 8 28.16 -36.81 -4.28
N LYS A 9 27.81 -36.00 -5.30
CA LYS A 9 27.98 -34.55 -5.22
C LYS A 9 27.08 -33.79 -6.15
N THR A 10 26.58 -32.65 -5.64
CA THR A 10 25.95 -31.60 -6.45
C THR A 10 26.87 -30.40 -6.54
N THR A 11 27.01 -29.84 -7.73
CA THR A 11 27.73 -28.58 -7.98
C THR A 11 26.78 -27.52 -8.55
N TYR A 12 27.10 -26.27 -8.33
CA TYR A 12 26.28 -25.13 -8.73
C TYR A 12 26.99 -24.29 -9.77
N ASN A 13 26.23 -23.57 -10.57
CA ASN A 13 26.76 -22.61 -11.54
C ASN A 13 27.44 -21.43 -10.84
N GLU A 14 28.19 -20.65 -11.62
CA GLU A 14 28.74 -19.38 -11.21
C GLU A 14 27.65 -18.32 -11.06
N LEU A 15 27.97 -17.23 -10.34
CA LEU A 15 27.10 -16.08 -10.24
C LEU A 15 26.92 -15.41 -11.63
N PRO A 16 25.72 -14.90 -11.95
CA PRO A 16 24.49 -14.86 -11.16
C PRO A 16 23.66 -16.16 -11.21
N PHE A 17 23.91 -17.05 -12.12
CA PHE A 17 23.11 -18.24 -12.43
C PHE A 17 22.99 -19.23 -11.26
N LYS A 18 23.92 -19.16 -10.30
CA LYS A 18 23.87 -19.95 -9.08
C LYS A 18 22.54 -19.79 -8.34
N TYR A 19 21.99 -18.57 -8.30
CA TYR A 19 20.77 -18.22 -7.57
C TYR A 19 19.52 -18.20 -8.43
N GLU A 20 19.63 -18.53 -9.69
CA GLU A 20 18.46 -18.61 -10.58
C GLU A 20 17.91 -20.04 -10.60
N ALA A 21 16.62 -20.18 -10.28
CA ALA A 21 15.96 -21.49 -10.16
C ALA A 21 15.48 -22.07 -11.50
N GLY A 22 15.52 -21.31 -12.58
CA GLY A 22 15.05 -21.71 -13.91
C GLY A 22 15.15 -20.59 -14.93
N THR A 23 14.33 -20.64 -15.97
CA THR A 23 14.23 -19.57 -16.96
C THR A 23 13.76 -18.27 -16.30
N PRO A 24 14.48 -17.15 -16.47
CA PRO A 24 14.07 -15.86 -15.95
C PRO A 24 12.69 -15.44 -16.48
N ASN A 25 12.01 -14.57 -15.74
CA ASN A 25 10.77 -13.94 -16.19
C ASN A 25 11.08 -12.88 -17.27
N ILE A 26 11.32 -13.33 -18.49
CA ILE A 26 11.72 -12.48 -19.63
C ILE A 26 10.59 -11.52 -19.98
N GLU A 27 9.35 -12.03 -20.03
CA GLU A 27 8.16 -11.24 -20.33
C GLU A 27 7.99 -10.09 -19.31
N GLY A 28 8.06 -10.39 -18.02
CA GLY A 28 7.96 -9.38 -16.96
C GLY A 28 9.05 -8.30 -17.07
N ALA A 29 10.27 -8.67 -17.47
CA ALA A 29 11.34 -7.70 -17.65
C ALA A 29 11.06 -6.74 -18.83
N ILE A 30 10.54 -7.25 -19.95
CA ILE A 30 10.20 -6.45 -21.13
C ILE A 30 9.00 -5.53 -20.82
N VAL A 31 7.95 -6.06 -20.18
CA VAL A 31 6.76 -5.28 -19.82
C VAL A 31 7.08 -4.18 -18.79
N LEU A 32 8.03 -4.45 -17.88
CA LEU A 32 8.48 -3.43 -16.91
C LEU A 32 9.12 -2.23 -17.61
N ALA A 33 9.87 -2.43 -18.70
CA ALA A 33 10.43 -1.32 -19.48
C ALA A 33 9.31 -0.41 -20.04
N ALA A 34 8.26 -1.00 -20.62
CA ALA A 34 7.10 -0.25 -21.10
C ALA A 34 6.38 0.52 -19.98
N ALA A 35 6.35 -0.03 -18.74
CA ALA A 35 5.79 0.69 -17.59
C ALA A 35 6.64 1.91 -17.20
N PHE A 36 7.96 1.82 -17.31
CA PHE A 36 8.84 2.99 -17.11
C PHE A 36 8.62 4.06 -18.18
N ASP A 37 8.53 3.67 -19.45
CA ASP A 37 8.25 4.61 -20.55
C ASP A 37 6.93 5.36 -20.29
N TRP A 38 5.89 4.64 -19.87
CA TRP A 38 4.60 5.24 -19.50
C TRP A 38 4.68 6.23 -18.32
N ILE A 39 5.47 5.89 -17.27
CA ILE A 39 5.70 6.78 -16.14
C ILE A 39 6.44 8.04 -16.58
N ASP A 40 7.45 7.90 -17.44
CA ASP A 40 8.25 9.00 -17.95
C ASP A 40 7.42 9.94 -18.85
N GLU A 41 6.45 9.42 -19.63
CA GLU A 41 5.51 10.21 -20.41
C GLU A 41 4.63 11.12 -19.54
N ILE A 42 4.19 10.65 -18.38
CA ILE A 42 3.42 11.46 -17.41
C ILE A 42 4.34 12.41 -16.65
N GLY A 43 5.53 11.92 -16.28
CA GLY A 43 6.53 12.63 -15.49
C GLY A 43 6.35 12.48 -13.98
N LEU A 44 7.40 12.02 -13.30
CA LEU A 44 7.40 11.79 -11.85
C LEU A 44 7.00 13.03 -11.03
N GLY A 45 7.36 14.23 -11.52
CA GLY A 45 6.98 15.48 -10.85
C GLY A 45 5.46 15.72 -10.87
N ALA A 46 4.81 15.49 -12.01
CA ALA A 46 3.36 15.64 -12.15
C ALA A 46 2.61 14.58 -11.31
N ILE A 47 3.10 13.34 -11.31
CA ILE A 47 2.58 12.26 -10.48
C ILE A 47 2.65 12.66 -9.00
N GLY A 48 3.82 13.12 -8.52
CA GLY A 48 3.99 13.53 -7.13
C GLY A 48 3.05 14.65 -6.71
N VAL A 49 2.89 15.68 -7.52
CA VAL A 49 1.96 16.79 -7.24
C VAL A 49 0.52 16.31 -7.15
N HIS A 50 0.10 15.43 -8.05
CA HIS A 50 -1.25 14.87 -8.03
C HIS A 50 -1.49 13.99 -6.79
N GLU A 51 -0.55 13.11 -6.47
CA GLU A 51 -0.63 12.22 -5.30
C GLU A 51 -0.63 13.00 -3.98
N ASP A 52 0.20 14.04 -3.86
CA ASP A 52 0.24 14.94 -2.70
C ASP A 52 -1.12 15.64 -2.53
N HIS A 53 -1.70 16.16 -3.63
CA HIS A 53 -3.02 16.78 -3.61
C HIS A 53 -4.11 15.83 -3.07
N LEU A 54 -4.18 14.59 -3.57
CA LEU A 54 -5.15 13.59 -3.09
C LEU A 54 -4.93 13.24 -1.60
N LEU A 55 -3.67 13.13 -1.19
CA LEU A 55 -3.32 12.89 0.20
C LEU A 55 -3.76 14.02 1.13
N ASP A 56 -3.57 15.26 0.71
CA ASP A 56 -3.98 16.44 1.48
C ASP A 56 -5.49 16.49 1.61
N LEU A 57 -6.24 16.31 0.52
CA LEU A 57 -7.70 16.23 0.54
C LEU A 57 -8.21 15.15 1.50
N ALA A 58 -7.66 13.94 1.40
CA ALA A 58 -8.05 12.83 2.27
C ALA A 58 -7.68 13.10 3.72
N THR A 59 -6.51 13.69 3.97
CA THR A 59 -6.02 14.00 5.32
C THR A 59 -6.89 15.07 6.01
N GLU A 60 -7.28 16.11 5.30
CA GLU A 60 -8.18 17.12 5.86
C GLU A 60 -9.59 16.56 6.11
N ALA A 61 -10.14 15.84 5.14
CA ALA A 61 -11.47 15.28 5.26
C ALA A 61 -11.61 14.21 6.36
N ILE A 62 -10.57 13.42 6.62
CA ILE A 62 -10.62 12.39 7.67
C ILE A 62 -10.49 12.97 9.07
N LYS A 63 -9.82 14.11 9.24
CA LYS A 63 -9.71 14.82 10.53
C LYS A 63 -11.07 15.25 11.09
N GLU A 64 -12.04 15.52 10.21
CA GLU A 64 -13.40 15.88 10.56
C GLU A 64 -14.23 14.70 11.13
N ILE A 65 -13.68 13.48 11.07
CA ILE A 65 -14.36 12.28 11.60
C ILE A 65 -13.93 12.07 13.05
N ASP A 66 -14.86 12.26 13.98
CA ASP A 66 -14.60 12.07 15.40
C ASP A 66 -14.06 10.67 15.72
N GLY A 67 -13.08 10.60 16.64
CA GLY A 67 -12.43 9.36 17.05
C GLY A 67 -11.36 8.83 16.09
N VAL A 68 -11.13 9.48 14.96
CA VAL A 68 -10.03 9.12 14.05
C VAL A 68 -8.69 9.55 14.65
N LYS A 69 -7.72 8.65 14.52
CA LYS A 69 -6.30 8.91 14.81
C LYS A 69 -5.46 8.56 13.59
N ILE A 70 -4.73 9.56 13.05
CA ILE A 70 -3.79 9.41 11.95
C ILE A 70 -2.43 9.00 12.50
N TYR A 71 -1.75 8.09 11.81
CA TYR A 71 -0.38 7.66 12.08
C TYR A 71 0.54 8.08 10.92
N GLY A 72 1.72 8.59 11.25
CA GLY A 72 2.63 9.16 10.26
C GLY A 72 2.24 10.60 9.88
N THR A 73 2.73 11.55 10.69
CA THR A 73 2.42 12.99 10.55
C THR A 73 3.64 13.79 10.07
N ALA A 74 4.60 13.14 9.38
CA ALA A 74 5.73 13.84 8.79
C ALA A 74 5.24 14.84 7.72
N GLU A 75 5.92 15.97 7.62
CA GLU A 75 5.62 17.02 6.63
C GLU A 75 5.72 16.50 5.19
N LYS A 76 6.77 15.71 4.93
CA LYS A 76 6.95 15.04 3.63
C LYS A 76 6.77 13.55 3.78
N LYS A 77 5.83 12.99 3.07
CA LYS A 77 5.53 11.56 3.06
C LYS A 77 4.98 11.14 1.70
N SER A 78 5.02 9.86 1.40
CA SER A 78 4.34 9.31 0.22
C SER A 78 2.83 9.43 0.36
N ALA A 79 2.10 9.29 -0.74
CA ALA A 79 0.64 9.36 -0.82
C ALA A 79 -0.07 8.20 -0.08
N VAL A 80 0.22 8.09 1.20
CA VAL A 80 -0.26 7.03 2.09
C VAL A 80 -0.86 7.62 3.35
N LEU A 81 -2.10 7.27 3.64
CA LEU A 81 -2.85 7.66 4.82
C LEU A 81 -3.11 6.45 5.71
N SER A 82 -2.46 6.38 6.88
CA SER A 82 -2.67 5.31 7.86
C SER A 82 -3.45 5.86 9.04
N PHE A 83 -4.52 5.18 9.45
CA PHE A 83 -5.40 5.65 10.51
C PHE A 83 -6.09 4.50 11.25
N ASN A 84 -6.64 4.81 12.43
CA ASN A 84 -7.60 3.99 13.17
C ASN A 84 -8.74 4.86 13.65
N ILE A 85 -9.84 4.23 14.06
CA ILE A 85 -10.97 4.86 14.75
C ILE A 85 -11.05 4.28 16.15
N ALA A 86 -11.21 5.14 17.15
CA ALA A 86 -11.31 4.72 18.54
C ALA A 86 -12.45 3.72 18.76
N GLY A 87 -12.14 2.60 19.43
CA GLY A 87 -13.10 1.53 19.72
C GLY A 87 -13.41 0.60 18.55
N ILE A 88 -12.89 0.85 17.35
CA ILE A 88 -13.14 0.01 16.16
C ILE A 88 -11.86 -0.72 15.75
N HIS A 89 -11.98 -2.04 15.56
CA HIS A 89 -10.86 -2.84 15.11
C HIS A 89 -10.59 -2.58 13.61
N HIS A 90 -9.33 -2.42 13.24
CA HIS A 90 -8.93 -2.08 11.87
C HIS A 90 -9.37 -3.12 10.82
N TYR A 91 -9.47 -4.39 11.18
CA TYR A 91 -9.97 -5.44 10.28
C TYR A 91 -11.46 -5.27 9.98
N ASP A 92 -12.27 -5.01 11.01
CA ASP A 92 -13.72 -4.85 10.84
C ASP A 92 -14.02 -3.62 9.98
N LEU A 93 -13.30 -2.53 10.25
CA LEU A 93 -13.39 -1.30 9.45
C LEU A 93 -13.04 -1.56 7.98
N GLY A 94 -11.92 -2.21 7.71
CA GLY A 94 -11.49 -2.52 6.34
C GLY A 94 -12.43 -3.49 5.62
N THR A 95 -12.99 -4.47 6.32
CA THR A 95 -13.96 -5.41 5.76
C THR A 95 -15.24 -4.71 5.30
N LEU A 96 -15.77 -3.79 6.10
CA LEU A 96 -16.95 -3.03 5.70
C LEU A 96 -16.67 -2.07 4.55
N MET A 97 -15.49 -1.44 4.54
CA MET A 97 -15.08 -0.57 3.43
C MET A 97 -14.96 -1.35 2.11
N ASP A 98 -14.39 -2.56 2.15
CA ASP A 98 -14.29 -3.46 1.00
C ASP A 98 -15.67 -3.81 0.43
N GLN A 99 -16.65 -4.12 1.29
CA GLN A 99 -18.04 -4.36 0.89
C GLN A 99 -18.71 -3.13 0.23
N MET A 100 -18.19 -1.94 0.47
CA MET A 100 -18.63 -0.69 -0.16
C MET A 100 -17.80 -0.33 -1.42
N GLY A 101 -16.92 -1.23 -1.87
CA GLY A 101 -16.09 -1.03 -3.06
C GLY A 101 -14.84 -0.18 -2.81
N VAL A 102 -14.44 0.03 -1.56
CA VAL A 102 -13.23 0.79 -1.21
C VAL A 102 -12.15 -0.14 -0.68
N ALA A 103 -11.16 -0.44 -1.50
CA ALA A 103 -10.04 -1.30 -1.17
C ALA A 103 -9.01 -0.55 -0.31
N VAL A 104 -8.77 -1.06 0.90
CA VAL A 104 -7.75 -0.58 1.83
C VAL A 104 -6.91 -1.74 2.34
N ARG A 105 -5.70 -1.45 2.80
CA ARG A 105 -4.90 -2.45 3.50
C ARG A 105 -5.07 -2.33 5.00
N THR A 106 -5.28 -3.47 5.68
CA THR A 106 -5.41 -3.52 7.15
C THR A 106 -4.30 -4.38 7.76
N GLY A 107 -3.97 -4.11 9.02
CA GLY A 107 -3.03 -4.91 9.81
C GLY A 107 -1.72 -4.20 10.14
N HIS A 108 -0.69 -4.97 10.44
CA HIS A 108 0.61 -4.48 10.90
C HIS A 108 1.57 -4.04 9.79
N HIS A 109 1.19 -4.16 8.51
CA HIS A 109 1.94 -3.72 7.32
C HIS A 109 3.38 -4.27 7.24
N CYS A 110 3.62 -5.48 7.75
CA CYS A 110 4.95 -6.10 7.90
C CYS A 110 5.91 -5.25 8.76
N CYS A 111 5.37 -4.42 9.68
CA CYS A 111 6.11 -3.46 10.48
C CYS A 111 5.74 -3.58 11.97
N GLN A 112 5.74 -4.81 12.51
CA GLN A 112 5.34 -5.10 13.90
C GLN A 112 6.10 -4.28 14.96
N PRO A 113 7.43 -4.03 14.85
CA PRO A 113 8.12 -3.19 15.82
C PRO A 113 7.56 -1.76 15.89
N LEU A 114 7.12 -1.19 14.76
CA LEU A 114 6.48 0.12 14.71
C LEU A 114 5.09 0.09 15.38
N MET A 115 4.31 -0.96 15.12
CA MET A 115 3.01 -1.14 15.77
C MET A 115 3.17 -1.25 17.30
N ALA A 116 4.15 -2.02 17.77
CA ALA A 116 4.48 -2.12 19.19
C ALA A 116 4.88 -0.76 19.80
N ARG A 117 5.67 0.05 19.09
CA ARG A 117 6.01 1.42 19.51
C ARG A 117 4.80 2.33 19.66
N TYR A 118 3.80 2.18 18.78
CA TYR A 118 2.54 2.93 18.86
C TYR A 118 1.55 2.34 19.87
N GLY A 119 1.79 1.15 20.40
CA GLY A 119 0.88 0.43 21.30
C GLY A 119 -0.40 -0.04 20.62
N ILE A 120 -0.32 -0.39 19.33
CA ILE A 120 -1.45 -0.83 18.50
C ILE A 120 -1.15 -2.16 17.80
N GLN A 121 -2.19 -2.86 17.36
CA GLN A 121 -2.04 -4.13 16.63
C GLN A 121 -1.89 -3.92 15.12
N GLY A 122 -2.38 -2.82 14.59
CA GLY A 122 -2.36 -2.50 13.17
C GLY A 122 -3.10 -1.20 12.88
N THR A 123 -3.15 -0.85 11.60
CA THR A 123 -3.92 0.31 11.10
C THR A 123 -4.70 -0.06 9.83
N VAL A 124 -5.66 0.77 9.48
CA VAL A 124 -6.19 0.85 8.11
C VAL A 124 -5.28 1.79 7.33
N ARG A 125 -4.94 1.42 6.09
CA ARG A 125 -4.09 2.21 5.21
C ARG A 125 -4.74 2.39 3.84
N ALA A 126 -5.03 3.63 3.47
CA ALA A 126 -5.34 4.03 2.11
C ALA A 126 -4.05 4.48 1.41
N SER A 127 -3.90 4.15 0.14
CA SER A 127 -2.78 4.58 -0.69
C SER A 127 -3.34 5.16 -1.98
N PHE A 128 -2.82 6.30 -2.40
CA PHE A 128 -3.23 6.98 -3.63
C PHE A 128 -2.13 6.84 -4.68
N ALA A 129 -2.52 6.76 -5.92
CA ALA A 129 -1.63 6.66 -7.07
C ALA A 129 -2.14 7.55 -8.20
N VAL A 130 -1.35 7.68 -9.25
CA VAL A 130 -1.60 8.54 -10.41
C VAL A 130 -2.98 8.36 -11.07
N TYR A 131 -3.60 7.21 -10.91
CA TYR A 131 -4.91 6.90 -11.49
C TYR A 131 -6.10 7.14 -10.55
N ASN A 132 -5.86 7.51 -9.28
CA ASN A 132 -6.94 7.86 -8.36
C ASN A 132 -7.44 9.29 -8.61
N THR A 133 -8.68 9.55 -8.19
CA THR A 133 -9.38 10.81 -8.39
C THR A 133 -9.87 11.40 -7.06
N GLU A 134 -10.35 12.64 -7.09
CA GLU A 134 -11.01 13.26 -5.93
C GLU A 134 -12.31 12.53 -5.54
N GLU A 135 -12.99 11.91 -6.51
CA GLU A 135 -14.16 11.06 -6.27
C GLU A 135 -13.80 9.80 -5.49
N ASP A 136 -12.61 9.23 -5.71
CA ASP A 136 -12.11 8.10 -4.90
C ASP A 136 -11.87 8.55 -3.46
N VAL A 137 -11.33 9.74 -3.24
CA VAL A 137 -11.19 10.32 -1.90
C VAL A 137 -12.56 10.52 -1.24
N ALA A 138 -13.53 11.07 -1.95
CA ALA A 138 -14.89 11.24 -1.43
C ALA A 138 -15.54 9.90 -1.08
N SER A 139 -15.33 8.87 -1.91
CA SER A 139 -15.80 7.50 -1.69
C SER A 139 -15.15 6.88 -0.45
N LEU A 140 -13.84 7.06 -0.26
CA LEU A 140 -13.10 6.63 0.93
C LEU A 140 -13.72 7.25 2.20
N ILE A 141 -13.90 8.57 2.23
CA ILE A 141 -14.47 9.28 3.38
C ILE A 141 -15.90 8.84 3.68
N SER A 142 -16.72 8.65 2.63
CA SER A 142 -18.09 8.14 2.78
C SER A 142 -18.10 6.73 3.38
N ALA A 143 -17.25 5.83 2.89
CA ALA A 143 -17.13 4.47 3.40
C ALA A 143 -16.68 4.44 4.87
N ILE A 144 -15.69 5.27 5.24
CA ILE A 144 -15.24 5.40 6.64
C ILE A 144 -16.40 5.85 7.57
N LYS A 145 -17.13 6.89 7.18
CA LYS A 145 -18.28 7.40 7.98
C LYS A 145 -19.37 6.35 8.14
N LYS A 146 -19.73 5.65 7.07
CA LYS A 146 -20.74 4.58 7.12
C LYS A 146 -20.29 3.39 7.95
N SER A 147 -19.03 2.94 7.78
CA SER A 147 -18.48 1.84 8.56
C SER A 147 -18.42 2.19 10.05
N LYS A 148 -18.03 3.43 10.40
CA LYS A 148 -18.06 3.90 11.78
C LYS A 148 -19.47 3.81 12.37
N MET A 149 -20.50 4.28 11.65
CA MET A 149 -21.90 4.20 12.11
C MET A 149 -22.39 2.77 12.34
N MET A 150 -21.89 1.81 11.56
CA MET A 150 -22.28 0.40 11.66
C MET A 150 -21.56 -0.35 12.79
N LEU A 151 -20.40 0.14 13.23
CA LEU A 151 -19.53 -0.50 14.23
C LEU A 151 -19.54 0.20 15.60
N SER A 152 -20.27 1.33 15.74
CA SER A 152 -20.36 2.13 16.97
C SER A 152 -21.46 1.68 17.90
#